data_a65aafa0759a0014f50b6c2fe0f11944
#
_entry.id   a65aafa0759a0014f50b6c2fe0f11944
#
_cell.length_a   1.000
_cell.length_b   1.000
_cell.length_c   1.000
_cell.angle_alpha   90.00
_cell.angle_beta   90.00
_cell.angle_gamma   90.00
#
_symmetry.space_group_name_H-M   'P 1'
#
loop_
_entity.id
_entity.type
_entity.pdbx_description
1 polymer ?
#
loop_
_entity_poly.entity_id
_entity_poly.type
_entity_poly.pdbx_seq_one_letter_code
_entity_poly.pdbx_strand_id
1 'polypeptide(L)'
;MAQNPEALAKQKEGKVEYEWGTLWPHYHKEKMNWATGFRTKGDVDILFLSGSTGRDPFEDAPCRTPDQERAGRGKVVGGIKEQTRQCLDDIKNNLEIMGASLKHIVMFRYFLKRREDVFDMRDEMYAFFEQHEPDLRAHPRPATLLRGVGIDLPDMLIEIEAWAAVPRQK
;
A
#
# COMPACT_ATOMS: atom_id res chain seq x y z
N MET A 1 9.59 -29.49 -4.78
CA MET A 1 8.50 -28.49 -4.69
C MET A 1 8.27 -27.96 -6.08
N ALA A 2 7.16 -28.28 -6.71
CA ALA A 2 6.88 -27.83 -8.07
C ALA A 2 6.54 -26.34 -8.03
N GLN A 3 7.38 -25.52 -8.65
CA GLN A 3 7.07 -24.11 -8.90
C GLN A 3 5.88 -24.05 -9.87
N ASN A 4 4.89 -23.25 -9.54
CA ASN A 4 3.74 -23.06 -10.42
C ASN A 4 4.16 -22.15 -11.58
N PRO A 5 4.24 -22.66 -12.83
CA PRO A 5 4.72 -21.88 -13.97
C PRO A 5 3.86 -20.66 -14.33
N GLU A 6 2.59 -20.61 -13.88
CA GLU A 6 1.70 -19.46 -14.07
C GLU A 6 1.95 -18.31 -13.09
N ALA A 7 2.85 -18.50 -12.11
CA ALA A 7 3.17 -17.48 -11.10
C ALA A 7 4.34 -16.57 -11.50
N LEU A 8 4.92 -16.78 -12.68
CA LEU A 8 6.06 -16.00 -13.16
C LEU A 8 5.61 -14.99 -14.21
N ALA A 9 5.43 -13.74 -13.83
CA ALA A 9 5.35 -12.64 -14.79
C ALA A 9 6.79 -12.26 -15.19
N LYS A 10 7.26 -12.70 -16.36
CA LYS A 10 8.56 -12.29 -16.91
C LYS A 10 8.42 -10.94 -17.58
N GLN A 11 9.07 -9.93 -17.06
CA GLN A 11 9.29 -8.68 -17.79
C GLN A 11 10.70 -8.69 -18.40
N LYS A 12 10.77 -8.38 -19.72
CA LYS A 12 12.03 -8.44 -20.50
C LYS A 12 12.95 -7.25 -20.18
N GLU A 13 14.25 -7.55 -20.21
CA GLU A 13 15.47 -6.72 -20.16
C GLU A 13 15.43 -5.39 -19.40
N GLY A 14 16.23 -5.33 -18.32
CA GLY A 14 16.41 -4.14 -17.49
C GLY A 14 15.27 -3.88 -16.52
N LYS A 15 14.33 -4.82 -16.39
CA LYS A 15 13.15 -4.72 -15.52
C LYS A 15 13.25 -5.68 -14.35
N VAL A 16 12.64 -5.30 -13.23
CA VAL A 16 12.49 -6.17 -12.07
C VAL A 16 11.60 -7.36 -12.46
N GLU A 17 12.11 -8.57 -12.26
CA GLU A 17 11.28 -9.76 -12.35
C GLU A 17 10.59 -9.98 -11.01
N TYR A 18 9.28 -10.16 -11.06
CA TYR A 18 8.45 -10.46 -9.90
C TYR A 18 8.05 -11.93 -9.91
N GLU A 19 8.27 -12.61 -8.80
CA GLU A 19 7.88 -14.01 -8.62
C GLU A 19 6.82 -14.10 -7.53
N TRP A 20 5.62 -14.55 -7.93
CA TRP A 20 4.51 -14.78 -7.02
C TRP A 20 4.62 -16.15 -6.38
N GLY A 21 4.66 -16.22 -5.06
CA GLY A 21 4.68 -17.47 -4.33
C GLY A 21 3.36 -17.76 -3.63
N THR A 22 2.80 -18.94 -3.82
CA THR A 22 1.76 -19.46 -2.94
C THR A 22 2.36 -20.54 -2.05
N LEU A 23 2.36 -20.32 -0.72
CA LEU A 23 2.91 -21.29 0.23
C LEU A 23 1.97 -22.48 0.53
N TRP A 24 0.70 -22.39 0.12
CA TRP A 24 -0.31 -23.38 0.49
C TRP A 24 -1.07 -23.90 -0.72
N PRO A 25 -0.79 -25.13 -1.18
CA PRO A 25 -1.48 -25.73 -2.31
C PRO A 25 -2.97 -26.01 -2.07
N HIS A 26 -3.45 -25.91 -0.82
CA HIS A 26 -4.82 -26.21 -0.44
C HIS A 26 -5.74 -24.98 -0.32
N TYR A 27 -5.18 -23.76 -0.41
CA TYR A 27 -6.00 -22.57 -0.46
C TYR A 27 -6.40 -22.28 -1.90
N HIS A 28 -7.69 -22.17 -2.15
CA HIS A 28 -8.23 -21.81 -3.45
C HIS A 28 -7.69 -20.45 -3.88
N LYS A 29 -6.89 -20.41 -4.95
CA LYS A 29 -6.34 -19.20 -5.57
C LYS A 29 -7.39 -18.10 -5.76
N GLU A 30 -8.63 -18.50 -6.06
CA GLU A 30 -9.78 -17.63 -6.34
C GLU A 30 -10.29 -16.84 -5.13
N LYS A 31 -9.86 -17.20 -3.92
CA LYS A 31 -10.32 -16.57 -2.68
C LYS A 31 -9.28 -15.73 -1.95
N MET A 32 -8.03 -15.77 -2.41
CA MET A 32 -6.96 -14.98 -1.79
C MET A 32 -6.83 -13.64 -2.50
N ASN A 33 -6.96 -12.58 -1.73
CA ASN A 33 -6.81 -11.20 -2.19
C ASN A 33 -5.45 -10.57 -1.78
N TRP A 34 -4.47 -11.42 -1.52
CA TRP A 34 -3.07 -11.01 -1.25
C TRP A 34 -2.10 -12.09 -1.71
N ALA A 35 -0.88 -11.71 -2.02
CA ALA A 35 0.22 -12.65 -2.25
C ALA A 35 0.79 -13.14 -0.90
N THR A 36 1.26 -14.37 -0.86
CA THR A 36 1.96 -14.91 0.32
C THR A 36 3.40 -14.45 0.40
N GLY A 37 3.97 -14.03 -0.72
CA GLY A 37 5.32 -13.51 -0.81
C GLY A 37 5.58 -12.88 -2.17
N PHE A 38 6.65 -12.12 -2.22
CA PHE A 38 7.09 -11.40 -3.40
C PHE A 38 8.61 -11.42 -3.47
N ARG A 39 9.15 -11.76 -4.61
CA ARG A 39 10.59 -11.80 -4.82
C ARG A 39 10.97 -10.89 -5.99
N THR A 40 11.92 -10.00 -5.75
CA THR A 40 12.55 -9.20 -6.80
C THR A 40 13.83 -9.91 -7.27
N LYS A 41 14.13 -9.81 -8.56
CA LYS A 41 15.39 -10.23 -9.15
C LYS A 41 15.99 -9.06 -9.92
N GLY A 42 17.32 -9.00 -9.94
CA GLY A 42 18.05 -7.95 -10.64
C GLY A 42 18.57 -6.87 -9.69
N ASP A 43 19.12 -5.83 -10.28
CA ASP A 43 19.69 -4.68 -9.57
C ASP A 43 18.59 -3.67 -9.31
N VAL A 44 18.21 -3.52 -8.03
CA VAL A 44 17.08 -2.70 -7.61
C VAL A 44 17.47 -1.79 -6.45
N ASP A 45 16.88 -0.62 -6.41
CA ASP A 45 16.82 0.23 -5.24
C ASP A 45 15.53 -0.07 -4.47
N ILE A 46 15.63 -0.20 -3.16
CA ILE A 46 14.47 -0.41 -2.28
C ILE A 46 14.06 0.93 -1.67
N LEU A 47 12.81 1.28 -1.83
CA LEU A 47 12.20 2.46 -1.24
C LEU A 47 11.34 2.04 -0.06
N PHE A 48 11.56 2.66 1.08
CA PHE A 48 10.76 2.51 2.29
C PHE A 48 9.97 3.81 2.48
N LEU A 49 8.66 3.76 2.31
CA LEU A 49 7.80 4.91 2.51
C LEU A 49 7.34 4.93 3.97
N SER A 50 7.35 6.13 4.55
CA SER A 50 6.71 6.34 5.84
C SER A 50 5.21 6.05 5.77
N GLY A 51 4.59 5.80 6.93
CA GLY A 51 3.16 5.66 7.02
C GLY A 51 2.44 6.92 6.53
N SER A 52 1.49 6.72 5.62
CA SER A 52 0.57 7.76 5.15
C SER A 52 -0.72 7.63 5.90
N THR A 53 -1.22 8.73 6.44
CA THR A 53 -2.45 8.79 7.21
C THR A 53 -3.55 9.49 6.42
N GLY A 54 -4.79 9.32 6.84
CA GLY A 54 -5.95 9.97 6.20
C GLY A 54 -6.02 11.47 6.44
N ARG A 55 -4.94 12.19 6.19
CA ARG A 55 -4.78 13.62 6.41
C ARG A 55 -4.34 14.30 5.12
N ASP A 56 -5.06 15.35 4.74
CA ASP A 56 -4.63 16.21 3.63
C ASP A 56 -3.48 17.10 4.11
N PRO A 57 -2.26 16.93 3.59
CA PRO A 57 -1.09 17.70 4.01
C PRO A 57 -1.13 19.15 3.53
N PHE A 58 -1.98 19.48 2.57
CA PHE A 58 -2.10 20.81 1.97
C PHE A 58 -3.20 21.67 2.63
N GLU A 59 -4.13 21.06 3.37
CA GLU A 59 -5.10 21.82 4.15
C GLU A 59 -4.51 22.27 5.49
N ASP A 60 -4.31 23.55 5.65
CA ASP A 60 -3.93 24.18 6.92
C ASP A 60 -5.09 24.11 7.93
N ALA A 61 -5.17 23.01 8.66
CA ALA A 61 -6.00 22.97 9.84
C ALA A 61 -5.26 23.64 11.00
N PRO A 62 -5.85 24.61 11.71
CA PRO A 62 -5.22 25.15 12.91
C PRO A 62 -5.03 24.03 13.93
N CYS A 63 -3.80 23.86 14.37
CA CYS A 63 -3.49 22.94 15.46
C CYS A 63 -4.25 23.35 16.70
N ARG A 64 -5.09 22.46 17.24
CA ARG A 64 -5.96 22.74 18.37
C ARG A 64 -5.30 22.43 19.71
N THR A 65 -4.30 21.58 19.70
CA THR A 65 -3.56 21.14 20.90
C THR A 65 -2.08 20.99 20.59
N PRO A 66 -1.20 21.02 21.62
CA PRO A 66 0.24 20.76 21.42
C PRO A 66 0.54 19.41 20.79
N ASP A 67 -0.29 18.41 20.99
CA ASP A 67 -0.13 17.08 20.39
C ASP A 67 -0.49 17.09 18.90
N GLN A 68 -1.52 17.83 18.51
CA GLN A 68 -1.86 18.07 17.12
C GLN A 68 -0.78 18.87 16.39
N GLU A 69 -0.13 19.79 17.09
CA GLU A 69 0.98 20.57 16.56
C GLU A 69 2.22 19.69 16.35
N ARG A 70 2.50 18.74 17.25
CA ARG A 70 3.57 17.76 17.11
C ARG A 70 3.32 16.76 15.98
N ALA A 71 2.06 16.33 15.78
CA ALA A 71 1.64 15.45 14.70
C ALA A 71 1.70 16.10 13.31
N GLY A 72 2.06 17.37 13.24
CA GLY A 72 2.11 18.16 12.02
C GLY A 72 0.77 18.74 11.60
N ARG A 73 0.81 19.57 10.58
CA ARG A 73 -0.37 20.26 10.04
C ARG A 73 -1.09 19.34 9.04
N GLY A 74 -2.32 19.61 8.82
CA GLY A 74 -3.18 18.92 7.88
C GLY A 74 -4.51 18.52 8.51
N LYS A 75 -5.54 18.47 7.69
CA LYS A 75 -6.89 18.12 8.10
C LYS A 75 -7.15 16.64 7.86
N VAL A 76 -7.66 15.94 8.87
CA VAL A 76 -8.17 14.58 8.69
C VAL A 76 -9.39 14.62 7.78
N VAL A 77 -9.35 13.88 6.68
CA VAL A 77 -10.44 13.85 5.70
C VAL A 77 -11.50 12.83 6.11
N GLY A 78 -12.73 13.11 5.85
CA GLY A 78 -13.92 12.26 5.89
C GLY A 78 -13.89 11.01 6.76
N GLY A 79 -14.50 9.93 6.24
CA GLY A 79 -14.54 8.61 6.84
C GLY A 79 -13.43 7.68 6.31
N ILE A 80 -13.62 6.37 6.55
CA ILE A 80 -12.58 5.38 6.21
C ILE A 80 -12.27 5.33 4.71
N LYS A 81 -13.23 5.55 3.83
CA LYS A 81 -13.02 5.51 2.38
C LYS A 81 -12.18 6.70 1.92
N GLU A 82 -12.55 7.90 2.35
CA GLU A 82 -11.82 9.12 2.02
C GLU A 82 -10.41 9.08 2.60
N GLN A 83 -10.23 8.60 3.82
CA GLN A 83 -8.92 8.45 4.44
C GLN A 83 -8.07 7.39 3.75
N THR A 84 -8.66 6.28 3.31
CA THR A 84 -7.95 5.25 2.53
C THR A 84 -7.48 5.82 1.20
N ARG A 85 -8.34 6.57 0.50
CA ARG A 85 -7.98 7.24 -0.75
C ARG A 85 -6.83 8.21 -0.55
N GLN A 86 -6.92 9.06 0.48
CA GLN A 86 -5.87 10.03 0.81
C GLN A 86 -4.51 9.34 1.06
N CYS A 87 -4.50 8.27 1.86
CA CYS A 87 -3.26 7.50 2.10
C CYS A 87 -2.65 6.98 0.79
N LEU A 88 -3.48 6.45 -0.10
CA LEU A 88 -3.00 5.89 -1.38
C LEU A 88 -2.56 6.98 -2.37
N ASP A 89 -3.21 8.13 -2.38
CA ASP A 89 -2.78 9.30 -3.16
C ASP A 89 -1.43 9.81 -2.66
N ASP A 90 -1.22 9.91 -1.36
CA ASP A 90 0.05 10.31 -0.76
C ASP A 90 1.17 9.33 -1.12
N ILE A 91 0.90 8.02 -1.01
CA ILE A 91 1.86 6.98 -1.41
C ILE A 91 2.22 7.12 -2.89
N LYS A 92 1.22 7.29 -3.75
CA LYS A 92 1.41 7.48 -5.19
C LYS A 92 2.30 8.70 -5.47
N ASN A 93 1.97 9.84 -4.87
CA ASN A 93 2.71 11.09 -5.06
C ASN A 93 4.15 10.98 -4.55
N ASN A 94 4.36 10.36 -3.38
CA ASN A 94 5.70 10.14 -2.82
C ASN A 94 6.54 9.23 -3.72
N LEU A 95 5.95 8.17 -4.28
CA LEU A 95 6.63 7.31 -5.24
C LEU A 95 7.05 8.08 -6.50
N GLU A 96 6.16 8.92 -7.04
CA GLU A 96 6.44 9.72 -8.23
C GLU A 96 7.58 10.72 -7.99
N ILE A 97 7.62 11.38 -6.82
CA ILE A 97 8.72 12.27 -6.42
C ILE A 97 10.06 11.51 -6.36
N MET A 98 10.03 10.24 -5.95
CA MET A 98 11.22 9.39 -5.89
C MET A 98 11.55 8.67 -7.21
N GLY A 99 10.90 9.03 -8.33
CA GLY A 99 11.11 8.41 -9.63
C GLY A 99 10.53 6.99 -9.75
N ALA A 100 9.59 6.64 -8.90
CA ALA A 100 8.89 5.36 -8.87
C ALA A 100 7.40 5.53 -9.25
N SER A 101 6.63 4.46 -9.14
CA SER A 101 5.18 4.48 -9.31
C SER A 101 4.54 3.30 -8.57
N LEU A 102 3.23 3.26 -8.49
CA LEU A 102 2.46 2.22 -7.81
C LEU A 102 2.83 0.79 -8.24
N LYS A 103 3.15 0.57 -9.51
CA LYS A 103 3.57 -0.75 -10.02
C LYS A 103 4.82 -1.32 -9.34
N HIS A 104 5.67 -0.44 -8.80
CA HIS A 104 6.91 -0.85 -8.12
C HIS A 104 6.68 -1.30 -6.66
N ILE A 105 5.47 -1.12 -6.13
CA ILE A 105 5.15 -1.57 -4.77
C ILE A 105 5.30 -3.08 -4.67
N VAL A 106 6.01 -3.53 -3.63
CA VAL A 106 6.27 -4.94 -3.33
C VAL A 106 5.61 -5.41 -2.04
N MET A 107 5.23 -4.50 -1.16
CA MET A 107 4.57 -4.82 0.11
C MET A 107 3.75 -3.65 0.64
N PHE A 108 2.64 -3.96 1.29
CA PHE A 108 1.85 -3.02 2.08
C PHE A 108 1.76 -3.43 3.55
N ARG A 109 1.62 -2.44 4.43
CA ARG A 109 1.12 -2.61 5.78
C ARG A 109 -0.05 -1.67 6.02
N TYR A 110 -1.11 -2.21 6.60
CA TYR A 110 -2.34 -1.47 6.90
C TYR A 110 -2.57 -1.50 8.40
N PHE A 111 -2.77 -0.34 8.98
CA PHE A 111 -3.09 -0.16 10.39
C PHE A 111 -4.49 0.46 10.46
N LEU A 112 -5.45 -0.31 10.98
CA LEU A 112 -6.85 0.11 11.10
C LEU A 112 -7.21 0.33 12.56
N LYS A 113 -7.76 1.50 12.84
CA LYS A 113 -8.24 1.84 14.17
C LYS A 113 -9.46 1.01 14.56
N ARG A 114 -10.42 0.83 13.67
CA ARG A 114 -11.65 0.09 13.91
C ARG A 114 -11.67 -1.19 13.08
N ARG A 115 -12.05 -2.30 13.71
CA ARG A 115 -12.07 -3.61 13.05
C ARG A 115 -13.11 -3.72 11.96
N GLU A 116 -14.23 -3.05 12.13
CA GLU A 116 -15.37 -3.00 11.22
C GLU A 116 -15.07 -2.31 9.89
N ASP A 117 -14.11 -1.39 9.86
CA ASP A 117 -13.77 -0.60 8.69
C ASP A 117 -13.06 -1.40 7.57
N VAL A 118 -12.71 -2.65 7.82
CA VAL A 118 -11.88 -3.45 6.90
C VAL A 118 -12.48 -3.62 5.50
N PHE A 119 -13.80 -3.76 5.41
CA PHE A 119 -14.45 -3.98 4.10
C PHE A 119 -14.53 -2.68 3.30
N ASP A 120 -14.94 -1.57 3.93
CA ASP A 120 -14.99 -0.26 3.29
C ASP A 120 -13.59 0.21 2.85
N MET A 121 -12.57 -0.02 3.67
CA MET A 121 -11.16 0.22 3.32
C MET A 121 -10.76 -0.58 2.08
N ARG A 122 -11.09 -1.88 2.02
CA ARG A 122 -10.74 -2.72 0.87
C ARG A 122 -11.46 -2.33 -0.40
N ASP A 123 -12.73 -2.00 -0.31
CA ASP A 123 -13.53 -1.56 -1.45
C ASP A 123 -12.92 -0.30 -2.07
N GLU A 124 -12.55 0.67 -1.25
CA GLU A 124 -11.90 1.90 -1.70
C GLU A 124 -10.51 1.65 -2.28
N MET A 125 -9.71 0.82 -1.60
CA MET A 125 -8.38 0.41 -2.08
C MET A 125 -8.47 -0.25 -3.46
N TYR A 126 -9.43 -1.14 -3.66
CA TYR A 126 -9.61 -1.82 -4.95
C TYR A 126 -10.07 -0.86 -6.04
N ALA A 127 -10.99 0.05 -5.73
CA ALA A 127 -11.41 1.08 -6.67
C ALA A 127 -10.24 2.00 -7.06
N PHE A 128 -9.41 2.36 -6.11
CA PHE A 128 -8.21 3.16 -6.36
C PHE A 128 -7.21 2.42 -7.27
N PHE A 129 -6.91 1.16 -6.99
CA PHE A 129 -5.99 0.39 -7.83
C PHE A 129 -6.55 0.15 -9.22
N GLU A 130 -7.83 -0.12 -9.37
CA GLU A 130 -8.48 -0.28 -10.67
C GLU A 130 -8.35 0.98 -11.52
N GLN A 131 -8.41 2.14 -10.89
CA GLN A 131 -8.27 3.44 -11.54
C GLN A 131 -6.81 3.79 -11.91
N HIS A 132 -5.84 3.50 -11.03
CA HIS A 132 -4.48 4.04 -11.13
C HIS A 132 -3.41 3.02 -11.49
N GLU A 133 -3.55 1.76 -11.09
CA GLU A 133 -2.63 0.66 -11.37
C GLU A 133 -3.37 -0.68 -11.32
N PRO A 134 -4.09 -1.05 -12.38
CA PRO A 134 -4.90 -2.27 -12.42
C PRO A 134 -4.13 -3.56 -12.11
N ASP A 135 -2.80 -3.56 -12.33
CA ASP A 135 -1.95 -4.71 -11.98
C ASP A 135 -1.96 -5.00 -10.48
N LEU A 136 -2.03 -3.99 -9.63
CA LEU A 136 -2.15 -4.17 -8.18
C LEU A 136 -3.47 -4.83 -7.78
N ARG A 137 -4.51 -4.63 -8.58
CA ARG A 137 -5.80 -5.30 -8.37
C ARG A 137 -5.77 -6.75 -8.85
N ALA A 138 -5.19 -6.99 -10.02
CA ALA A 138 -5.07 -8.32 -10.61
C ALA A 138 -4.05 -9.21 -9.87
N HIS A 139 -2.96 -8.59 -9.39
CA HIS A 139 -1.85 -9.25 -8.70
C HIS A 139 -1.60 -8.58 -7.34
N PRO A 140 -2.41 -8.85 -6.32
CA PRO A 140 -2.29 -8.22 -5.01
C PRO A 140 -0.91 -8.48 -4.39
N ARG A 141 -0.33 -7.45 -3.81
CA ARG A 141 0.98 -7.55 -3.13
C ARG A 141 0.83 -8.20 -1.76
N PRO A 142 1.91 -8.81 -1.21
CA PRO A 142 1.94 -9.22 0.18
C PRO A 142 1.55 -8.06 1.08
N ALA A 143 0.79 -8.35 2.12
CA ALA A 143 0.36 -7.31 3.03
C ALA A 143 0.21 -7.84 4.46
N THR A 144 0.42 -6.94 5.42
CA THR A 144 0.08 -7.17 6.82
C THR A 144 -1.04 -6.20 7.20
N LEU A 145 -2.10 -6.72 7.79
CA LEU A 145 -3.22 -5.94 8.29
C LEU A 145 -3.32 -6.08 9.81
N LEU A 146 -3.13 -4.98 10.52
CA LEU A 146 -3.41 -4.87 11.95
C LEU A 146 -4.72 -4.11 12.15
N ARG A 147 -5.56 -4.62 13.05
CA ARG A 147 -6.89 -4.04 13.33
C ARG A 147 -7.07 -3.78 14.82
N GLY A 148 -7.70 -2.67 15.15
CA GLY A 148 -7.94 -2.25 16.55
C GLY A 148 -6.67 -1.64 17.16
N VAL A 149 -5.86 -0.95 16.35
CA VAL A 149 -4.65 -0.26 16.79
C VAL A 149 -4.93 1.22 17.06
N GLY A 150 -4.13 1.84 17.93
CA GLY A 150 -4.10 3.29 18.07
C GLY A 150 -3.40 3.91 16.87
N ILE A 151 -3.97 5.00 16.35
CA ILE A 151 -3.37 5.84 15.33
C ILE A 151 -3.24 7.24 15.94
N ASP A 152 -2.28 8.01 15.45
CA ASP A 152 -1.79 9.25 16.06
C ASP A 152 -2.90 10.21 16.54
N LEU A 153 -3.81 10.60 15.66
CA LEU A 153 -4.91 11.49 16.04
C LEU A 153 -6.23 10.75 16.27
N PRO A 154 -7.12 11.30 17.13
CA PRO A 154 -8.41 10.68 17.43
C PRO A 154 -9.28 10.37 16.21
N ASP A 155 -9.26 11.23 15.20
CA ASP A 155 -10.09 11.12 14.00
C ASP A 155 -9.42 10.34 12.86
N MET A 156 -8.15 9.97 13.00
CA MET A 156 -7.47 9.07 12.05
C MET A 156 -7.97 7.66 12.22
N LEU A 157 -8.39 7.04 11.13
CA LEU A 157 -8.96 5.71 11.08
C LEU A 157 -8.04 4.68 10.46
N ILE A 158 -7.08 5.13 9.66
CA ILE A 158 -6.15 4.28 8.91
C ILE A 158 -4.79 4.94 8.77
N GLU A 159 -3.77 4.10 8.75
CA GLU A 159 -2.42 4.41 8.28
C GLU A 159 -1.98 3.31 7.32
N ILE A 160 -1.29 3.67 6.23
CA ILE A 160 -0.78 2.73 5.23
C ILE A 160 0.71 2.99 5.02
N GLU A 161 1.52 1.93 5.17
CA GLU A 161 2.92 1.91 4.76
C GLU A 161 3.06 1.13 3.44
N ALA A 162 4.03 1.52 2.61
CA ALA A 162 4.36 0.80 1.41
C ALA A 162 5.88 0.68 1.23
N TRP A 163 6.32 -0.44 0.67
CA TRP A 163 7.69 -0.66 0.23
C TRP A 163 7.68 -0.87 -1.28
N ALA A 164 8.64 -0.31 -1.96
CA ALA A 164 8.78 -0.45 -3.41
C ALA A 164 10.18 -0.91 -3.80
N ALA A 165 10.28 -1.60 -4.95
CA ALA A 165 11.53 -1.98 -5.57
C ALA A 165 11.58 -1.41 -7.00
N VAL A 166 12.58 -0.58 -7.26
CA VAL A 166 12.74 0.14 -8.53
C VAL A 166 13.97 -0.37 -9.26
N PRO A 167 13.88 -0.68 -10.56
CA PRO A 167 15.06 -1.04 -11.34
C PRO A 167 16.09 0.10 -11.28
N ARG A 168 17.34 -0.23 -10.91
CA ARG A 168 18.40 0.76 -10.93
C ARG A 168 18.67 1.19 -12.37
N GLN A 169 18.57 2.48 -12.60
CA GLN A 169 18.97 3.06 -13.89
C GLN A 169 20.49 3.01 -13.97
N LYS A 170 21.03 2.46 -15.08
CA LYS A 170 22.47 2.43 -15.38
C LYS A 170 22.94 3.74 -15.94
#